data_3960cb7966f305c25738d77c0fa80845
#
_entry.id   3960cb7966f305c25738d77c0fa80845
#
_cell.length_a   1.000
_cell.length_b   1.000
_cell.length_c   1.000
_cell.angle_alpha   90.00
_cell.angle_beta   90.00
_cell.angle_gamma   90.00
#
_symmetry.space_group_name_H-M   'P 1'
#
loop_
_entity.id
_entity.type
_entity.pdbx_description
1 polymer ?
#
loop_
_entity_poly.entity_id
_entity_poly.type
_entity_poly.pdbx_seq_one_letter_code
_entity_poly.pdbx_strand_id
1 'polypeptide(L)'
;GFVGAGIGAALAGMRPIVEIMTVNFSLLALDQIMNNAATIPHMSGGQFAVPLVIRMATGAGRQLAAQHSHSLEGWYAHIPGLRILAPATVED
;
A
#
# COMPACT_ATOMS: atom_id res chain seq x y z
N GLY A 1 3.95 0.19 -12.61
CA GLY A 1 2.78 -0.17 -13.38
C GLY A 1 1.46 -0.06 -12.64
N PHE A 2 0.85 -1.15 -12.23
CA PHE A 2 -0.56 -1.14 -11.78
C PHE A 2 -0.84 -0.36 -10.48
N VAL A 3 0.11 -0.29 -9.54
CA VAL A 3 -0.03 0.56 -8.35
C VAL A 3 -0.11 2.04 -8.74
N GLY A 4 0.76 2.48 -9.66
CA GLY A 4 0.69 3.84 -10.20
C GLY A 4 -0.63 4.12 -10.92
N ALA A 5 -1.16 3.14 -11.66
CA ALA A 5 -2.49 3.26 -12.28
C ALA A 5 -3.59 3.43 -11.22
N GLY A 6 -3.51 2.68 -10.11
CA GLY A 6 -4.42 2.84 -8.98
C GLY A 6 -4.34 4.25 -8.35
N ILE A 7 -3.13 4.78 -8.20
CA ILE A 7 -2.94 6.15 -7.71
C ILE A 7 -3.57 7.17 -8.66
N GLY A 8 -3.33 7.01 -9.98
CA GLY A 8 -3.94 7.88 -10.98
C GLY A 8 -5.46 7.82 -10.98
N ALA A 9 -6.03 6.62 -10.82
CA ALA A 9 -7.48 6.46 -10.68
C ALA A 9 -8.03 7.17 -9.43
N ALA A 10 -7.32 7.07 -8.30
CA ALA A 10 -7.68 7.78 -7.08
C ALA A 10 -7.64 9.31 -7.26
N LEU A 11 -6.60 9.82 -7.91
CA LEU A 11 -6.49 11.25 -8.24
C LEU A 11 -7.61 11.73 -9.17
N ALA A 12 -8.11 10.84 -10.03
CA ALA A 12 -9.25 11.11 -10.92
C ALA A 12 -10.62 10.99 -10.22
N GLY A 13 -10.65 10.75 -8.90
CA GLY A 13 -11.88 10.74 -8.10
C GLY A 13 -12.46 9.35 -7.82
N MET A 14 -11.76 8.27 -8.21
CA MET A 14 -12.15 6.92 -7.88
C MET A 14 -11.67 6.54 -6.46
N ARG A 15 -12.13 5.38 -5.96
CA ARG A 15 -11.67 4.78 -4.70
C ARG A 15 -11.20 3.35 -4.96
N PRO A 16 -10.06 3.19 -5.63
CA PRO A 16 -9.61 1.87 -6.05
C PRO A 16 -9.08 1.03 -4.86
N ILE A 17 -9.23 -0.28 -5.02
CA ILE A 17 -8.54 -1.26 -4.19
C ILE A 17 -7.52 -1.95 -5.10
N VAL A 18 -6.24 -1.84 -4.74
CA VAL A 18 -5.14 -2.49 -5.46
C VAL A 18 -4.69 -3.71 -4.67
N GLU A 19 -4.70 -4.87 -5.30
CA GLU A 19 -4.23 -6.12 -4.71
C GLU A 19 -2.78 -6.38 -5.08
N ILE A 20 -1.94 -6.64 -4.09
CA ILE A 20 -0.59 -7.17 -4.27
C ILE A 20 -0.56 -8.56 -3.60
N MET A 21 -0.25 -9.59 -4.36
CA MET A 21 -0.38 -10.99 -3.93
C MET A 21 0.38 -11.32 -2.65
N THR A 22 1.54 -10.69 -2.45
CA THR A 22 2.32 -10.83 -1.22
C THR A 22 3.12 -9.56 -0.96
N VAL A 23 3.30 -9.23 0.30
CA VAL A 23 3.99 -8.00 0.75
C VAL A 23 5.42 -7.89 0.20
N ASN A 24 6.10 -9.01 -0.02
CA ASN A 24 7.45 -9.01 -0.59
C ASN A 24 7.54 -8.28 -1.92
N PHE A 25 6.54 -8.46 -2.79
CA PHE A 25 6.53 -7.85 -4.13
C PHE A 25 6.02 -6.41 -4.13
N SER A 26 5.49 -5.93 -3.00
CA SER A 26 5.19 -4.52 -2.84
C SER A 26 6.45 -3.64 -2.90
N LEU A 27 7.62 -4.21 -2.63
CA LEU A 27 8.90 -3.50 -2.72
C LEU A 27 9.20 -2.99 -4.13
N LEU A 28 8.70 -3.68 -5.17
CA LEU A 28 8.80 -3.22 -6.55
C LEU A 28 7.95 -1.97 -6.83
N ALA A 29 6.98 -1.68 -5.97
CA ALA A 29 6.09 -0.53 -6.06
C ALA A 29 6.33 0.49 -4.93
N LEU A 30 7.40 0.32 -4.15
CA LEU A 30 7.65 1.16 -2.97
C LEU A 30 7.73 2.64 -3.32
N ASP A 31 8.36 2.98 -4.43
CA ASP A 31 8.39 4.36 -4.93
C ASP A 31 6.99 4.93 -5.14
N GLN A 32 6.10 4.16 -5.79
CA GLN A 32 4.74 4.60 -6.03
C GLN A 32 3.95 4.77 -4.72
N ILE A 33 4.15 3.89 -3.77
CA ILE A 33 3.47 3.94 -2.47
C ILE A 33 3.99 5.12 -1.64
N MET A 34 5.31 5.23 -1.51
CA MET A 34 5.95 6.23 -0.65
C MET A 34 5.97 7.61 -1.29
N ASN A 35 6.56 7.74 -2.48
CA ASN A 35 6.81 9.04 -3.09
C ASN A 35 5.58 9.62 -3.79
N ASN A 36 4.60 8.80 -4.15
CA ASN A 36 3.38 9.29 -4.78
C ASN A 36 2.18 9.18 -3.85
N ALA A 37 1.70 7.98 -3.50
CA ALA A 37 0.47 7.84 -2.73
C ALA A 37 0.52 8.58 -1.38
N ALA A 38 1.60 8.40 -0.62
CA ALA A 38 1.74 9.02 0.70
C ALA A 38 2.05 10.52 0.62
N THR A 39 2.76 10.97 -0.41
CA THR A 39 3.37 12.31 -0.44
C THR A 39 2.56 13.33 -1.23
N ILE A 40 1.82 12.93 -2.27
CA ILE A 40 1.02 13.86 -3.11
C ILE A 40 0.08 14.75 -2.29
N PRO A 41 -0.67 14.25 -1.29
CA PRO A 41 -1.54 15.11 -0.49
C PRO A 41 -0.77 16.24 0.21
N HIS A 42 0.39 15.94 0.73
CA HIS A 42 1.25 16.95 1.38
C HIS A 42 1.82 17.94 0.35
N MET A 43 2.42 17.45 -0.72
CA MET A 43 3.04 18.29 -1.75
C MET A 43 2.04 19.23 -2.44
N SER A 44 0.80 18.80 -2.56
CA SER A 44 -0.27 19.62 -3.16
C SER A 44 -0.92 20.60 -2.16
N GLY A 45 -0.43 20.64 -0.91
CA GLY A 45 -1.07 21.45 0.13
C GLY A 45 -2.51 21.01 0.45
N GLY A 46 -2.81 19.72 0.28
CA GLY A 46 -4.13 19.15 0.51
C GLY A 46 -5.11 19.32 -0.65
N GLN A 47 -4.67 19.86 -1.79
CA GLN A 47 -5.54 20.04 -2.96
C GLN A 47 -5.90 18.70 -3.61
N PHE A 48 -4.98 17.73 -3.57
CA PHE A 48 -5.19 16.39 -4.09
C PHE A 48 -5.24 15.36 -2.98
N ALA A 49 -6.22 14.48 -3.04
CA ALA A 49 -6.33 13.32 -2.18
C ALA A 49 -6.06 12.05 -2.98
N VAL A 50 -5.54 11.02 -2.31
CA VAL A 50 -5.31 9.70 -2.91
C VAL A 50 -6.09 8.67 -2.09
N PRO A 51 -7.42 8.57 -2.25
CA PRO A 51 -8.26 7.63 -1.52
C PRO A 51 -8.11 6.22 -2.08
N LEU A 52 -7.01 5.57 -1.78
CA LEU A 52 -6.57 4.27 -2.29
C LEU A 52 -6.43 3.29 -1.14
N VAL A 53 -6.87 2.06 -1.35
CA VAL A 53 -6.55 0.92 -0.48
C VAL A 53 -5.59 -0.01 -1.22
N ILE A 54 -4.48 -0.35 -0.60
CA ILE A 54 -3.59 -1.40 -1.09
C ILE A 54 -3.69 -2.57 -0.12
N ARG A 55 -4.10 -3.72 -0.63
CA ARG A 55 -4.27 -4.95 0.14
C ARG A 55 -3.20 -5.95 -0.25
N MET A 56 -2.58 -6.59 0.73
CA MET A 56 -1.53 -7.58 0.49
C MET A 56 -1.47 -8.61 1.61
N ALA A 57 -1.10 -9.83 1.25
CA ALA A 57 -0.85 -10.89 2.22
C ALA A 57 0.53 -10.71 2.84
N THR A 58 0.63 -10.98 4.13
CA THR A 58 1.86 -10.87 4.92
C THR A 58 2.10 -12.15 5.73
N GLY A 59 3.34 -12.36 6.17
CA GLY A 59 3.72 -13.44 7.06
C GLY A 59 3.88 -14.80 6.37
N ALA A 60 4.14 -15.82 7.18
CA ALA A 60 4.57 -17.15 6.76
C ALA A 60 3.43 -18.14 6.54
N GLY A 61 2.18 -17.77 6.79
CA GLY A 61 1.04 -18.71 6.81
C GLY A 61 0.79 -19.45 5.50
N ARG A 62 1.26 -18.92 4.38
CA ARG A 62 1.12 -19.55 3.06
C ARG A 62 2.20 -20.60 2.76
N GLN A 63 3.24 -20.71 3.59
CA GLN A 63 4.31 -21.69 3.46
C GLN A 63 5.04 -21.65 2.10
N LEU A 64 5.26 -20.45 1.55
CA LEU A 64 5.87 -20.23 0.23
C LEU A 64 7.36 -19.85 0.32
N ALA A 65 8.02 -20.20 1.42
CA ALA A 65 9.42 -19.92 1.69
C ALA A 65 9.77 -18.42 1.88
N ALA A 66 11.06 -18.12 2.00
CA ALA A 66 11.54 -16.82 2.50
C ALA A 66 11.08 -15.61 1.68
N GLN A 67 11.08 -15.71 0.36
CA GLN A 67 10.70 -14.59 -0.52
C GLN A 67 9.19 -14.28 -0.53
N HIS A 68 8.38 -15.03 0.22
CA HIS A 68 6.92 -14.87 0.27
C HIS A 68 6.40 -14.82 1.72
N SER A 69 7.27 -14.63 2.69
CA SER A 69 6.94 -14.84 4.10
C SER A 69 7.33 -13.66 5.00
N HIS A 70 7.72 -12.53 4.41
CA HIS A 70 8.05 -11.35 5.19
C HIS A 70 6.82 -10.68 5.80
N SER A 71 7.06 -9.90 6.84
CA SER A 71 6.12 -9.01 7.48
C SER A 71 6.73 -7.62 7.45
N LEU A 72 6.17 -6.71 6.64
CA LEU A 72 6.74 -5.41 6.37
C LEU A 72 5.87 -4.25 6.88
N GLU A 73 4.92 -4.53 7.77
CA GLU A 73 4.01 -3.54 8.34
C GLU A 73 4.79 -2.38 8.97
N GLY A 74 5.87 -2.70 9.71
CA GLY A 74 6.72 -1.69 10.33
C GLY A 74 7.44 -0.79 9.34
N TRP A 75 7.81 -1.29 8.17
CA TRP A 75 8.42 -0.48 7.12
C TRP A 75 7.44 0.56 6.58
N TYR A 76 6.22 0.13 6.29
CA TYR A 76 5.18 1.03 5.79
C TYR A 76 4.67 1.98 6.87
N ALA A 77 4.58 1.52 8.12
CA ALA A 77 4.17 2.36 9.25
C ALA A 77 5.14 3.51 9.53
N HIS A 78 6.41 3.38 9.09
CA HIS A 78 7.40 4.44 9.17
C HIS A 78 7.13 5.61 8.20
N ILE A 79 6.35 5.39 7.15
CA ILE A 79 6.13 6.37 6.08
C ILE A 79 4.99 7.31 6.47
N PRO A 80 5.25 8.63 6.66
CA PRO A 80 4.19 9.61 6.91
C PRO A 80 3.17 9.65 5.75
N GLY A 81 1.90 9.80 6.10
CA GLY A 81 0.82 9.87 5.11
C GLY A 81 0.13 8.54 4.83
N LEU A 82 0.71 7.42 5.27
CA LEU A 82 0.08 6.11 5.20
C LEU A 82 -0.65 5.75 6.48
N ARG A 83 -1.76 5.04 6.35
CA ARG A 83 -2.45 4.37 7.45
C ARG A 83 -2.29 2.87 7.24
N ILE A 84 -1.68 2.20 8.21
CA ILE A 84 -1.38 0.77 8.14
C ILE A 84 -2.32 0.02 9.06
N LEU A 85 -2.95 -1.00 8.50
CA LEU A 85 -3.81 -1.93 9.22
C LEU A 85 -3.26 -3.35 9.02
N ALA A 86 -3.19 -4.12 10.09
CA ALA A 86 -2.76 -5.52 10.06
C ALA A 86 -3.83 -6.38 10.76
N PRO A 87 -5.03 -6.50 10.16
CA PRO A 87 -6.15 -7.20 10.79
C PRO A 87 -5.87 -8.70 10.89
N ALA A 88 -6.23 -9.29 12.01
CA ALA A 88 -6.16 -10.73 12.25
C ALA A 88 -7.57 -11.37 12.27
N THR A 89 -8.59 -10.61 12.61
CA THR A 89 -9.97 -11.06 12.67
C THR A 89 -10.87 -10.13 11.85
N VAL A 90 -12.13 -10.49 11.68
CA VAL A 90 -13.11 -9.66 10.97
C VAL A 90 -13.57 -8.45 11.79
N GLU A 91 -13.32 -8.48 13.09
CA GLU A 91 -13.63 -7.37 14.00
C GLU A 91 -12.56 -6.28 14.00
N ASP A 92 -11.33 -6.61 13.57
CA ASP A 92 -10.22 -5.65 13.49
C ASP A 92 -10.43 -4.61 12.40
#